data_e0c8e282b7dc4072d717be88b896a7a4
#
_entry.id   e0c8e282b7dc4072d717be88b896a7a4
#
_cell.length_a   1.000
_cell.length_b   1.000
_cell.length_c   1.000
_cell.angle_alpha   90.00
_cell.angle_beta   90.00
_cell.angle_gamma   90.00
#
_symmetry.space_group_name_H-M   'P 1'
#
loop_
_entity.id
_entity.type
_entity.pdbx_description
1 polymer ?
#
loop_
_entity_poly.entity_id
_entity_poly.type
_entity_poly.pdbx_seq_one_letter_code
_entity_poly.pdbx_strand_id
1 'polypeptide(L)'
;MHPKDVIARGWDSVDIIFVTGDAYVDHPSFANGLLARLLESEGFRIAVLAQPNWQNCHDWRQFGRPNLFFAISAGNMDSMINHYTANRKVRNDDAYSPGGEIGLRPDRATLAYCQRSREANQSFSEQKSGDHIRGLSKIKKKQRARVPRSNKTIGYRPKRSGNG
;
A
#
# COMPACT_ATOMS: atom_id res chain seq x y z
N MET A 1 -3.18 8.56 11.48
CA MET A 1 -2.30 7.53 12.09
C MET A 1 -0.99 7.49 11.33
N HIS A 2 0.12 7.24 12.00
CA HIS A 2 1.44 7.11 11.38
C HIS A 2 1.88 5.62 11.41
N PRO A 3 2.71 5.12 10.48
CA PRO A 3 3.22 3.74 10.53
C PRO A 3 3.87 3.34 11.86
N LYS A 4 4.51 4.29 12.55
CA LYS A 4 5.07 4.05 13.89
C LYS A 4 4.01 3.64 14.93
N ASP A 5 2.77 4.13 14.78
CA ASP A 5 1.68 3.79 15.70
C ASP A 5 1.24 2.33 15.51
N VAL A 6 1.31 1.81 14.28
CA VAL A 6 1.03 0.40 13.96
C VAL A 6 2.06 -0.51 14.66
N ILE A 7 3.35 -0.14 14.54
CA ILE A 7 4.46 -0.86 15.19
C ILE A 7 4.34 -0.78 16.72
N ALA A 8 4.05 0.39 17.27
CA ALA A 8 3.89 0.58 18.72
C ALA A 8 2.75 -0.25 19.32
N ARG A 9 1.72 -0.56 18.52
CA ARG A 9 0.60 -1.46 18.88
C ARG A 9 0.96 -2.94 18.70
N GLY A 10 2.15 -3.28 18.22
CA GLY A 10 2.58 -4.66 17.94
C GLY A 10 1.85 -5.28 16.74
N TRP A 11 1.36 -4.48 15.81
CA TRP A 11 0.65 -4.98 14.65
C TRP A 11 1.61 -5.19 13.47
N ASP A 12 1.62 -6.40 12.91
CA ASP A 12 2.38 -6.72 11.70
C ASP A 12 1.71 -6.24 10.42
N SER A 13 0.38 -6.04 10.48
CA SER A 13 -0.46 -5.60 9.37
C SER A 13 -1.72 -4.94 9.89
N VAL A 14 -2.43 -4.23 9.03
CA VAL A 14 -3.75 -3.64 9.32
C VAL A 14 -4.83 -4.38 8.54
N ASP A 15 -6.03 -4.45 9.10
CA ASP A 15 -7.16 -5.14 8.47
C ASP A 15 -7.91 -4.20 7.54
N ILE A 16 -8.16 -2.98 7.98
CA ILE A 16 -8.89 -1.97 7.20
C ILE A 16 -8.09 -0.67 7.23
N ILE A 17 -7.99 0.00 6.08
CA ILE A 17 -7.46 1.36 5.97
C ILE A 17 -8.63 2.29 5.66
N PHE A 18 -9.02 3.11 6.63
CA PHE A 18 -9.97 4.20 6.43
C PHE A 18 -9.29 5.37 5.74
N VAL A 19 -9.84 5.79 4.61
CA VAL A 19 -9.38 6.95 3.84
C VAL A 19 -10.44 8.02 3.91
N THR A 20 -10.06 9.23 4.28
CA THR A 20 -10.97 10.37 4.33
C THR A 20 -10.42 11.59 3.59
N GLY A 21 -11.31 12.35 2.96
CA GLY A 21 -10.99 13.64 2.37
C GLY A 21 -10.76 14.75 3.39
N ASP A 22 -11.17 14.56 4.64
CA ASP A 22 -10.99 15.53 5.71
C ASP A 22 -9.70 15.28 6.48
N ALA A 23 -9.18 16.31 7.14
CA ALA A 23 -8.23 16.16 8.24
C ALA A 23 -8.83 15.24 9.32
N TYR A 24 -7.97 14.50 10.01
CA TYR A 24 -8.45 13.64 11.09
C TYR A 24 -8.93 14.46 12.28
N VAL A 25 -10.19 14.23 12.67
CA VAL A 25 -10.78 14.75 13.89
C VAL A 25 -11.39 13.58 14.68
N ASP A 26 -10.90 13.35 15.89
CA ASP A 26 -11.41 12.31 16.80
C ASP A 26 -12.64 12.83 17.54
N HIS A 27 -13.75 12.91 16.84
CA HIS A 27 -15.03 13.38 17.38
C HIS A 27 -16.20 12.57 16.80
N PRO A 28 -17.25 12.27 17.57
CA PRO A 28 -18.40 11.47 17.11
C PRO A 28 -19.14 12.03 15.89
N SER A 29 -19.02 13.32 15.61
CA SER A 29 -19.58 13.94 14.41
C SER A 29 -18.82 13.59 13.12
N PHE A 30 -17.63 13.01 13.24
CA PHE A 30 -16.82 12.58 12.10
C PHE A 30 -16.89 11.07 11.95
N ALA A 31 -17.50 10.61 10.87
CA ALA A 31 -17.77 9.20 10.63
C ALA A 31 -16.51 8.33 10.73
N ASN A 32 -15.36 8.82 10.26
CA ASN A 32 -14.11 8.05 10.30
C ASN A 32 -13.62 7.80 11.74
N GLY A 33 -13.74 8.78 12.63
CA GLY A 33 -13.40 8.61 14.05
C GLY A 33 -14.32 7.61 14.72
N LEU A 34 -15.63 7.77 14.55
CA LEU A 34 -16.64 6.89 15.13
C LEU A 34 -16.49 5.44 14.62
N LEU A 35 -16.44 5.25 13.31
CA LEU A 35 -16.39 3.91 12.70
C LEU A 35 -15.06 3.21 12.99
N ALA A 36 -13.94 3.93 12.98
CA ALA A 36 -12.65 3.37 13.36
C ALA A 36 -12.66 2.84 14.79
N ARG A 37 -13.21 3.62 15.75
CA ARG A 37 -13.34 3.20 17.14
C ARG A 37 -14.27 2.01 17.32
N LEU A 38 -15.40 2.00 16.61
CA LEU A 38 -16.35 0.90 16.65
C LEU A 38 -15.69 -0.40 16.15
N LEU A 39 -15.06 -0.36 15.00
CA LEU A 39 -14.42 -1.54 14.43
C LEU A 39 -13.19 -1.99 15.25
N GLU A 40 -12.46 -1.06 15.84
CA GLU A 40 -11.36 -1.39 16.74
C GLU A 40 -11.88 -2.11 18.00
N SER A 41 -13.05 -1.73 18.52
CA SER A 41 -13.69 -2.44 19.66
C SER A 41 -14.15 -3.86 19.32
N GLU A 42 -14.41 -4.14 18.04
CA GLU A 42 -14.71 -5.47 17.51
C GLU A 42 -13.43 -6.29 17.18
N GLY A 43 -12.25 -5.75 17.49
CA GLY A 43 -10.97 -6.44 17.35
C GLY A 43 -10.29 -6.28 16.00
N PHE A 44 -10.79 -5.42 15.10
CA PHE A 44 -10.11 -5.13 13.83
C PHE A 44 -8.96 -4.15 14.03
N ARG A 45 -7.87 -4.36 13.30
CA ARG A 45 -6.73 -3.45 13.27
C ARG A 45 -6.96 -2.38 12.21
N ILE A 46 -7.25 -1.17 12.67
CA ILE A 46 -7.67 -0.07 11.82
C ILE A 46 -6.56 0.97 11.68
N ALA A 47 -6.22 1.33 10.45
CA ALA A 47 -5.42 2.51 10.16
C ALA A 47 -6.30 3.61 9.56
N VAL A 48 -6.05 4.85 9.92
CA VAL A 48 -6.74 6.01 9.32
C VAL A 48 -5.74 6.81 8.50
N LEU A 49 -6.08 6.99 7.22
CA LEU A 49 -5.34 7.77 6.23
C LEU A 49 -6.16 9.03 5.92
N ALA A 50 -5.85 10.11 6.63
CA ALA A 50 -6.56 11.38 6.51
C ALA A 50 -5.88 12.25 5.44
N GLN A 51 -6.67 12.78 4.53
CA GLN A 51 -6.22 13.65 3.42
C GLN A 51 -4.94 13.17 2.73
N PRO A 52 -4.88 11.91 2.22
CA PRO A 52 -3.69 11.46 1.51
C PRO A 52 -3.49 12.25 0.24
N ASN A 53 -2.22 12.39 -0.15
CA ASN A 53 -1.92 12.98 -1.44
C ASN A 53 -2.62 12.20 -2.56
N TRP A 54 -3.53 12.88 -3.25
CA TRP A 54 -4.34 12.26 -4.31
C TRP A 54 -3.63 12.25 -5.68
N GLN A 55 -2.51 12.95 -5.81
CA GLN A 55 -1.74 13.02 -7.05
C GLN A 55 -0.82 11.82 -7.26
N ASN A 56 -0.44 11.12 -6.17
CA ASN A 56 0.41 9.94 -6.22
C ASN A 56 0.00 8.89 -5.18
N CYS A 57 0.63 7.70 -5.22
CA CYS A 57 0.31 6.58 -4.35
C CYS A 57 1.24 6.43 -3.15
N HIS A 58 2.10 7.41 -2.84
CA HIS A 58 3.10 7.27 -1.79
C HIS A 58 2.43 7.05 -0.42
N ASP A 59 1.51 7.94 -0.03
CA ASP A 59 0.82 7.88 1.25
C ASP A 59 -0.03 6.61 1.40
N TRP A 60 -0.56 6.12 0.27
CA TRP A 60 -1.43 4.94 0.22
C TRP A 60 -0.72 3.63 0.52
N ARG A 61 0.61 3.61 0.44
CA ARG A 61 1.45 2.44 0.68
C ARG A 61 2.02 2.37 2.08
N GLN A 62 1.90 3.44 2.87
CA GLN A 62 2.60 3.57 4.15
C GLN A 62 2.21 2.51 5.20
N PHE A 63 0.99 1.96 5.13
CA PHE A 63 0.52 0.90 6.03
C PHE A 63 0.60 -0.50 5.41
N GLY A 64 1.15 -0.64 4.20
CA GLY A 64 1.11 -1.89 3.45
C GLY A 64 -0.28 -2.20 2.90
N ARG A 65 -0.46 -3.40 2.38
CA ARG A 65 -1.75 -3.89 1.88
C ARG A 65 -2.66 -4.22 3.05
N PRO A 66 -3.88 -3.67 3.12
CA PRO A 66 -4.83 -4.08 4.14
C PRO A 66 -5.25 -5.55 3.93
N ASN A 67 -5.50 -6.28 5.02
CA ASN A 67 -5.94 -7.68 4.94
C ASN A 67 -7.33 -7.80 4.34
N LEU A 68 -8.21 -6.82 4.57
CA LEU A 68 -9.59 -6.83 4.10
C LEU A 68 -9.80 -5.82 2.96
N PHE A 69 -9.84 -4.52 3.25
CA PHE A 69 -10.13 -3.50 2.23
C PHE A 69 -9.69 -2.08 2.63
N PHE A 70 -9.72 -1.19 1.64
CA PHE A 70 -9.72 0.26 1.84
C PHE A 70 -11.17 0.74 1.97
N ALA A 71 -11.51 1.38 3.09
CA ALA A 71 -12.79 2.05 3.30
C ALA A 71 -12.64 3.53 2.92
N ILE A 72 -13.34 3.99 1.89
CA ILE A 72 -13.14 5.31 1.31
C ILE A 72 -14.31 6.22 1.60
N SER A 73 -14.03 7.39 2.18
CA SER A 73 -14.97 8.48 2.40
C SER A 73 -14.48 9.75 1.70
N ALA A 74 -15.40 10.47 1.09
CA ALA A 74 -15.10 11.81 0.54
C ALA A 74 -14.80 12.84 1.64
N GLY A 75 -15.21 12.57 2.86
CA GLY A 75 -15.18 13.49 3.99
C GLY A 75 -16.59 13.81 4.49
N ASN A 76 -16.68 14.72 5.43
CA ASN A 76 -17.94 15.13 6.06
C ASN A 76 -18.81 15.97 5.11
N MET A 77 -18.19 16.66 4.17
CA MET A 77 -18.86 17.44 3.14
C MET A 77 -18.34 17.09 1.76
N ASP A 78 -19.19 17.16 0.74
CA ASP A 78 -18.77 17.01 -0.66
C ASP A 78 -17.69 18.03 -1.03
N SER A 79 -16.64 17.57 -1.68
CA SER A 79 -15.48 18.40 -2.02
C SER A 79 -15.83 19.57 -2.91
N MET A 80 -16.75 19.39 -3.86
CA MET A 80 -17.18 20.47 -4.75
C MET A 80 -17.90 21.59 -3.98
N ILE A 81 -18.74 21.24 -3.01
CA ILE A 81 -19.44 22.22 -2.17
C ILE A 81 -18.42 22.95 -1.28
N ASN A 82 -17.43 22.23 -0.79
CA ASN A 82 -16.41 22.83 0.06
C ASN A 82 -15.41 23.70 -0.70
N HIS A 83 -15.08 23.36 -1.94
CA HIS A 83 -14.11 24.11 -2.76
C HIS A 83 -14.71 25.34 -3.44
N TYR A 84 -15.99 25.30 -3.79
CA TYR A 84 -16.61 26.33 -4.61
C TYR A 84 -17.77 27.01 -3.91
N THR A 85 -17.95 28.29 -4.23
CA THR A 85 -19.14 29.06 -3.88
C THR A 85 -20.28 28.73 -4.85
N ALA A 86 -21.52 29.17 -4.53
CA ALA A 86 -22.67 29.05 -5.43
C ALA A 86 -22.41 29.67 -6.81
N ASN A 87 -21.59 30.73 -6.88
CA ASN A 87 -21.18 31.39 -8.11
C ASN A 87 -19.95 30.72 -8.77
N ARG A 88 -19.62 29.48 -8.41
CA ARG A 88 -18.49 28.71 -8.95
C ARG A 88 -17.10 29.36 -8.78
N LYS A 89 -16.95 30.27 -7.82
CA LYS A 89 -15.65 30.80 -7.43
C LYS A 89 -15.01 29.89 -6.42
N VAL A 90 -13.71 29.68 -6.53
CA VAL A 90 -12.92 28.94 -5.54
C VAL A 90 -13.01 29.68 -4.21
N ARG A 91 -13.25 28.97 -3.12
CA ARG A 91 -13.22 29.50 -1.76
C ARG A 91 -11.80 29.81 -1.35
N ASN A 92 -11.64 30.70 -0.39
CA ASN A 92 -10.32 31.11 0.10
C ASN A 92 -9.79 30.18 1.20
N ASP A 93 -10.68 29.33 1.76
CA ASP A 93 -10.36 28.40 2.85
C ASP A 93 -11.12 27.09 2.71
N ASP A 94 -10.56 26.02 3.26
CA ASP A 94 -11.18 24.70 3.42
C ASP A 94 -11.28 24.38 4.92
N ALA A 95 -12.49 24.50 5.47
CA ALA A 95 -12.74 24.26 6.90
C ALA A 95 -12.41 22.83 7.37
N TYR A 96 -12.26 21.87 6.44
CA TYR A 96 -11.95 20.46 6.73
C TYR A 96 -10.50 20.11 6.46
N SER A 97 -9.66 21.08 6.14
CA SER A 97 -8.23 20.92 5.91
C SER A 97 -7.41 21.58 7.02
N PRO A 98 -6.21 21.05 7.32
CA PRO A 98 -5.34 21.65 8.33
C PRO A 98 -5.01 23.10 7.95
N GLY A 99 -5.19 24.02 8.91
CA GLY A 99 -4.92 25.45 8.69
C GLY A 99 -5.83 26.14 7.68
N GLY A 100 -6.92 25.49 7.25
CA GLY A 100 -7.81 26.04 6.23
C GLY A 100 -7.22 25.96 4.81
N GLU A 101 -6.18 25.18 4.58
CA GLU A 101 -5.47 25.09 3.30
C GLU A 101 -6.36 24.50 2.21
N ILE A 102 -6.46 25.19 1.08
CA ILE A 102 -7.24 24.74 -0.08
C ILE A 102 -6.44 23.80 -0.98
N GLY A 103 -7.13 22.92 -1.71
CA GLY A 103 -6.51 22.05 -2.72
C GLY A 103 -5.88 20.77 -2.18
N LEU A 104 -5.96 20.50 -0.87
CA LEU A 104 -5.44 19.27 -0.28
C LEU A 104 -6.28 18.04 -0.66
N ARG A 105 -7.54 18.21 -1.02
CA ARG A 105 -8.39 17.14 -1.53
C ARG A 105 -8.83 17.41 -2.97
N PRO A 106 -9.10 16.36 -3.76
CA PRO A 106 -9.59 16.53 -5.12
C PRO A 106 -11.07 16.89 -5.14
N ASP A 107 -11.53 17.54 -6.21
CA ASP A 107 -12.96 17.90 -6.40
C ASP A 107 -13.88 16.67 -6.33
N ARG A 108 -13.41 15.53 -6.81
CA ARG A 108 -14.13 14.26 -6.79
C ARG A 108 -13.38 13.25 -5.93
N ALA A 109 -13.38 13.48 -4.61
CA ALA A 109 -12.55 12.75 -3.66
C ALA A 109 -12.76 11.23 -3.74
N THR A 110 -13.99 10.75 -3.74
CA THR A 110 -14.28 9.30 -3.83
C THR A 110 -13.66 8.68 -5.08
N LEU A 111 -13.81 9.33 -6.25
CA LEU A 111 -13.29 8.81 -7.51
C LEU A 111 -11.75 8.74 -7.49
N ALA A 112 -11.10 9.85 -7.14
CA ALA A 112 -9.66 9.93 -7.09
C ALA A 112 -9.07 8.95 -6.06
N TYR A 113 -9.67 8.85 -4.90
CA TYR A 113 -9.22 7.93 -3.84
C TYR A 113 -9.43 6.46 -4.21
N CYS A 114 -10.54 6.11 -4.87
CA CYS A 114 -10.71 4.76 -5.41
C CYS A 114 -9.66 4.40 -6.46
N GLN A 115 -9.27 5.34 -7.32
CA GLN A 115 -8.19 5.12 -8.29
C GLN A 115 -6.86 4.88 -7.58
N ARG A 116 -6.48 5.74 -6.62
CA ARG A 116 -5.22 5.59 -5.87
C ARG A 116 -5.17 4.30 -5.07
N SER A 117 -6.27 3.90 -4.42
CA SER A 117 -6.33 2.62 -3.68
C SER A 117 -6.14 1.41 -4.59
N ARG A 118 -6.68 1.43 -5.81
CA ARG A 118 -6.48 0.37 -6.81
C ARG A 118 -5.02 0.31 -7.27
N GLU A 119 -4.41 1.44 -7.59
CA GLU A 119 -3.00 1.52 -7.98
C GLU A 119 -2.07 1.03 -6.86
N ALA A 120 -2.33 1.46 -5.61
CA ALA A 120 -1.59 0.97 -4.46
C ALA A 120 -1.72 -0.56 -4.32
N ASN A 121 -2.93 -1.09 -4.48
CA ASN A 121 -3.20 -2.53 -4.37
C ASN A 121 -2.49 -3.34 -5.47
N GLN A 122 -2.45 -2.84 -6.70
CA GLN A 122 -1.72 -3.45 -7.81
C GLN A 122 -0.22 -3.51 -7.51
N SER A 123 0.37 -2.42 -7.03
CA SER A 123 1.80 -2.38 -6.70
C SER A 123 2.20 -3.38 -5.61
N PHE A 124 1.35 -3.65 -4.63
CA PHE A 124 1.59 -4.71 -3.63
C PHE A 124 1.58 -6.11 -4.24
N SER A 125 0.76 -6.35 -5.26
CA SER A 125 0.70 -7.63 -5.97
C SER A 125 1.96 -7.86 -6.81
N GLU A 126 2.46 -6.82 -7.46
CA GLU A 126 3.69 -6.86 -8.25
C GLU A 126 4.93 -7.07 -7.37
N GLN A 127 5.01 -6.42 -6.22
CA GLN A 127 6.08 -6.63 -5.25
C GLN A 127 6.13 -8.09 -4.78
N LYS A 128 4.97 -8.68 -4.41
CA LYS A 128 4.88 -10.08 -3.99
C LYS A 128 5.36 -11.04 -5.09
N SER A 129 5.00 -10.79 -6.34
CA SER A 129 5.45 -11.59 -7.50
C SER A 129 6.96 -11.43 -7.73
N GLY A 130 7.49 -10.22 -7.64
CA GLY A 130 8.92 -9.93 -7.77
C GLY A 130 9.77 -10.60 -6.70
N ASP A 131 9.32 -10.60 -5.46
CA ASP A 131 10.03 -11.23 -4.35
C ASP A 131 9.99 -12.76 -4.46
N HIS A 132 8.89 -13.34 -4.92
CA HIS A 132 8.78 -14.77 -5.18
C HIS A 132 9.77 -15.21 -6.27
N ILE A 133 9.85 -14.48 -7.38
CA ILE A 133 10.79 -14.75 -8.48
C ILE A 133 12.25 -14.62 -8.01
N ARG A 134 12.57 -13.58 -7.23
CA ARG A 134 13.91 -13.39 -6.63
C ARG A 134 14.26 -14.52 -5.67
N GLY A 135 13.30 -14.99 -4.86
CA GLY A 135 13.47 -16.15 -3.99
C GLY A 135 13.82 -17.41 -4.75
N LEU A 136 13.08 -17.74 -5.82
CA LEU A 136 13.34 -18.90 -6.69
C LEU A 136 14.70 -18.82 -7.38
N SER A 137 15.11 -17.63 -7.82
CA SER A 137 16.43 -17.45 -8.47
C SER A 137 17.58 -17.71 -7.48
N LYS A 138 17.46 -17.26 -6.24
CA LYS A 138 18.44 -17.52 -5.17
C LYS A 138 18.53 -19.02 -4.83
N ILE A 139 17.42 -19.75 -4.79
CA ILE A 139 17.36 -21.19 -4.54
C ILE A 139 18.06 -21.94 -5.68
N LYS A 140 17.74 -21.63 -6.95
CA LYS A 140 18.38 -22.23 -8.13
C LYS A 140 19.89 -21.98 -8.16
N LYS A 141 20.34 -20.79 -7.78
CA LYS A 141 21.79 -20.46 -7.69
C LYS A 141 22.48 -21.26 -6.60
N LYS A 142 21.84 -21.45 -5.45
CA LYS A 142 22.36 -22.26 -4.34
C LYS A 142 22.43 -23.77 -4.67
N GLN A 143 21.44 -24.28 -5.42
CA GLN A 143 21.46 -25.67 -5.91
C GLN A 143 22.55 -25.91 -6.94
N ARG A 144 22.76 -24.99 -7.91
CA ARG A 144 23.86 -25.10 -8.89
C ARG A 144 25.25 -25.08 -8.25
N ALA A 145 25.41 -24.32 -7.15
CA ALA A 145 26.67 -24.26 -6.41
C ALA A 145 26.96 -25.54 -5.58
N ARG A 146 25.95 -26.38 -5.34
CA ARG A 146 26.07 -27.64 -4.58
C ARG A 146 26.35 -28.88 -5.45
N VAL A 147 26.26 -28.75 -6.78
CA VAL A 147 26.61 -29.87 -7.69
C VAL A 147 28.12 -29.88 -7.86
N PRO A 148 28.86 -30.89 -7.39
CA PRO A 148 30.30 -30.99 -7.62
C PRO A 148 30.54 -31.17 -9.12
N ARG A 149 31.41 -30.37 -9.69
CA ARG A 149 31.91 -30.62 -11.05
C ARG A 149 32.72 -31.92 -11.03
N SER A 150 32.12 -33.04 -11.41
CA SER A 150 32.84 -34.28 -11.62
C SER A 150 33.64 -34.15 -12.91
N ASN A 151 34.85 -33.59 -12.85
CA ASN A 151 35.84 -33.77 -13.90
C ASN A 151 36.47 -35.16 -13.72
N LYS A 152 35.82 -36.17 -14.27
CA LYS A 152 36.51 -37.44 -14.62
C LYS A 152 36.47 -37.56 -16.12
N THR A 153 37.50 -37.00 -16.77
CA THR A 153 37.88 -37.36 -18.12
C THR A 153 38.46 -38.77 -18.01
N ILE A 154 37.67 -39.77 -18.35
CA ILE A 154 38.18 -41.14 -18.53
C ILE A 154 38.96 -41.12 -19.83
N GLY A 155 40.28 -41.05 -19.70
CA GLY A 155 41.19 -41.19 -20.83
C GLY A 155 41.11 -42.60 -21.42
N TYR A 156 40.45 -42.72 -22.57
CA TYR A 156 40.48 -43.94 -23.39
C TYR A 156 41.82 -44.00 -24.08
N ARG A 157 42.69 -44.99 -23.69
CA ARG A 157 43.96 -45.26 -24.33
C ARG A 157 43.75 -46.42 -25.27
N PRO A 158 43.84 -46.26 -26.60
CA PRO A 158 43.74 -47.39 -27.51
C PRO A 158 44.99 -48.26 -27.43
N LYS A 159 44.78 -49.59 -27.31
CA LYS A 159 45.85 -50.59 -27.44
C LYS A 159 46.33 -50.62 -28.83
N ARG A 160 47.62 -50.39 -29.02
CA ARG A 160 48.35 -50.72 -30.32
C ARG A 160 48.44 -52.22 -30.49
N SER A 161 47.84 -52.75 -31.56
CA SER A 161 48.08 -54.09 -32.02
C SER A 161 49.47 -54.11 -32.69
N GLY A 162 50.40 -54.88 -32.09
CA GLY A 162 51.65 -55.20 -32.75
C GLY A 162 51.47 -56.42 -33.67
N ASN A 163 51.75 -56.24 -34.90
CA ASN A 163 52.05 -57.38 -35.83
C ASN A 163 53.52 -57.76 -35.67
N GLY A 164 53.73 -59.04 -35.51
CA GLY A 164 54.97 -59.76 -35.70
C GLY A 164 54.67 -61.17 -36.14
#